data_7e2e3b108b423e72025cc243efa4bb4e
#
_entry.id   7e2e3b108b423e72025cc243efa4bb4e
#
_cell.length_a   1.000
_cell.length_b   1.000
_cell.length_c   1.000
_cell.angle_alpha   90.00
_cell.angle_beta   90.00
_cell.angle_gamma   90.00
#
_symmetry.space_group_name_H-M   'P 1'
#
loop_
_entity.id
_entity.type
_entity.pdbx_description
1 polymer ?
#
loop_
_entity_poly.entity_id
_entity_poly.type
_entity_poly.pdbx_seq_one_letter_code
_entity_poly.pdbx_strand_id
1 'polypeptide(L)'
;MLDHPGGRSLQRGRPLHYEERPVDVLQFMRDHQAYFEDYVTRSTYHSNAIEGSTLSFAETYAILWNDNTLKVTATARELYEAINHKYALATASENMDDPLSERLVKAIARDINRNISGIDDYRHGQVIIRGAEHLPPAANQVNQLMMQLVYEYNHDEGGDPFLREARFHIRFERIHPFEDGNGRTGRILVNRGLMRAGLAPVVIPVEERAAYMDLLARSDYDGLAAMLRRLSEAETERMERFAEL
;
A
#
# COMPACT_ATOMS: atom_id res chain seq x y z
N MET A 1 0.04 32.17 -68.29
CA MET A 1 1.25 31.33 -68.29
C MET A 1 1.74 31.17 -66.90
N LEU A 2 1.80 29.91 -66.48
CA LEU A 2 2.43 29.33 -65.28
C LEU A 2 1.73 29.46 -63.94
N ASP A 3 1.00 28.43 -63.70
CA ASP A 3 0.60 27.86 -62.39
C ASP A 3 1.78 27.68 -61.44
N HIS A 4 1.54 27.88 -60.14
CA HIS A 4 2.31 27.23 -59.11
C HIS A 4 1.38 26.64 -58.03
N PRO A 5 1.61 25.38 -57.66
CA PRO A 5 0.67 24.63 -56.88
C PRO A 5 0.91 24.76 -55.35
N GLY A 6 -0.20 24.65 -54.69
CA GLY A 6 -0.49 24.26 -53.31
C GLY A 6 0.63 23.88 -52.36
N GLY A 7 0.79 24.70 -51.33
CA GLY A 7 1.39 24.29 -50.07
C GLY A 7 0.39 23.53 -49.20
N ARG A 8 0.56 22.21 -49.08
CA ARG A 8 -0.18 21.40 -48.09
C ARG A 8 0.32 21.76 -46.69
N SER A 9 -0.53 22.41 -45.93
CA SER A 9 -0.40 22.59 -44.50
C SER A 9 -0.41 21.20 -43.86
N LEU A 10 0.73 20.81 -43.28
CA LEU A 10 0.82 19.67 -42.35
C LEU A 10 0.04 20.05 -41.09
N GLN A 11 -1.14 19.51 -40.95
CA GLN A 11 -1.87 19.50 -39.68
C GLN A 11 -1.00 18.75 -38.66
N ARG A 12 -0.42 19.52 -37.73
CA ARG A 12 0.19 18.97 -36.52
C ARG A 12 -0.92 18.26 -35.75
N GLY A 13 -0.75 16.95 -35.56
CA GLY A 13 -1.63 16.13 -34.80
C GLY A 13 -1.83 16.74 -33.41
N ARG A 14 -3.10 16.89 -33.02
CA ARG A 14 -3.48 17.17 -31.64
C ARG A 14 -2.88 16.08 -30.78
N PRO A 15 -2.26 16.42 -29.63
CA PRO A 15 -1.96 15.40 -28.63
C PRO A 15 -3.30 14.80 -28.16
N LEU A 16 -3.41 13.49 -28.26
CA LEU A 16 -4.50 12.73 -27.66
C LEU A 16 -4.37 12.90 -26.14
N HIS A 17 -5.09 13.86 -25.56
CA HIS A 17 -5.38 13.84 -24.14
C HIS A 17 -6.35 12.67 -23.93
N TYR A 18 -5.83 11.50 -23.63
CA TYR A 18 -6.57 10.48 -22.91
C TYR A 18 -6.81 11.05 -21.51
N GLU A 19 -7.98 11.61 -21.27
CA GLU A 19 -8.54 11.72 -19.93
C GLU A 19 -8.84 10.27 -19.51
N GLU A 20 -7.83 9.58 -18.98
CA GLU A 20 -8.01 8.29 -18.34
C GLU A 20 -8.96 8.53 -17.17
N ARG A 21 -10.17 7.97 -17.25
CA ARG A 21 -11.07 7.96 -16.09
C ARG A 21 -10.35 7.25 -14.97
N PRO A 22 -10.44 7.76 -13.73
CA PRO A 22 -9.87 7.05 -12.58
C PRO A 22 -10.36 5.60 -12.58
N VAL A 23 -9.45 4.64 -12.43
CA VAL A 23 -9.81 3.23 -12.39
C VAL A 23 -10.49 2.95 -11.06
N ASP A 24 -11.74 2.49 -11.08
CA ASP A 24 -12.35 1.92 -9.88
C ASP A 24 -11.75 0.53 -9.62
N VAL A 25 -10.65 0.52 -8.90
CA VAL A 25 -9.89 -0.69 -8.58
C VAL A 25 -10.73 -1.69 -7.80
N LEU A 26 -11.59 -1.22 -6.89
CA LEU A 26 -12.47 -2.12 -6.12
C LEU A 26 -13.53 -2.76 -7.02
N GLN A 27 -14.09 -2.01 -7.96
CA GLN A 27 -15.00 -2.58 -8.95
C GLN A 27 -14.26 -3.59 -9.83
N PHE A 28 -13.06 -3.24 -10.29
CA PHE A 28 -12.23 -4.16 -11.07
C PHE A 28 -11.96 -5.47 -10.31
N MET A 29 -11.62 -5.41 -9.03
CA MET A 29 -11.41 -6.58 -8.18
C MET A 29 -12.67 -7.43 -8.02
N ARG A 30 -13.86 -6.81 -7.96
CA ARG A 30 -15.15 -7.52 -7.91
C ARG A 30 -15.45 -8.26 -9.21
N ASP A 31 -15.12 -7.63 -10.34
CA ASP A 31 -15.40 -8.17 -11.66
C ASP A 31 -14.37 -9.24 -12.10
N HIS A 32 -13.15 -9.23 -11.52
CA HIS A 32 -12.04 -10.11 -11.86
C HIS A 32 -11.52 -10.86 -10.63
N GLN A 33 -12.24 -11.92 -10.23
CA GLN A 33 -11.91 -12.72 -9.03
C GLN A 33 -10.47 -13.25 -9.06
N ALA A 34 -9.95 -13.67 -10.21
CA ALA A 34 -8.58 -14.17 -10.34
C ALA A 34 -7.54 -13.08 -10.02
N TYR A 35 -7.80 -11.83 -10.44
CA TYR A 35 -6.95 -10.69 -10.05
C TYR A 35 -7.03 -10.40 -8.56
N PHE A 36 -8.23 -10.41 -7.99
CA PHE A 36 -8.40 -10.20 -6.55
C PHE A 36 -7.60 -11.21 -5.73
N GLU A 37 -7.68 -12.50 -6.07
CA GLU A 37 -6.92 -13.55 -5.39
C GLU A 37 -5.41 -13.38 -5.56
N ASP A 38 -4.96 -13.06 -6.77
CA ASP A 38 -3.55 -12.77 -7.06
C ASP A 38 -3.04 -11.56 -6.27
N TYR A 39 -3.75 -10.43 -6.30
CA TYR A 39 -3.36 -9.22 -5.57
C TYR A 39 -3.30 -9.45 -4.06
N VAL A 40 -4.34 -10.04 -3.47
CA VAL A 40 -4.39 -10.29 -2.01
C VAL A 40 -3.27 -11.24 -1.60
N THR A 41 -2.97 -12.27 -2.41
CA THR A 41 -1.88 -13.22 -2.11
C THR A 41 -0.52 -12.53 -2.18
N ARG A 42 -0.22 -11.79 -3.27
CA ARG A 42 1.05 -11.07 -3.43
C ARG A 42 1.23 -10.01 -2.34
N SER A 43 0.21 -9.21 -2.09
CA SER A 43 0.24 -8.17 -1.07
C SER A 43 0.52 -8.77 0.31
N THR A 44 -0.14 -9.89 0.66
CA THR A 44 0.07 -10.58 1.93
C THR A 44 1.47 -11.19 2.02
N TYR A 45 1.89 -11.93 1.00
CA TYR A 45 3.19 -12.59 0.96
C TYR A 45 4.32 -11.58 1.11
N HIS A 46 4.41 -10.60 0.21
CA HIS A 46 5.52 -9.66 0.22
C HIS A 46 5.51 -8.77 1.46
N SER A 47 4.34 -8.30 1.90
CA SER A 47 4.24 -7.45 3.09
C SER A 47 4.70 -8.16 4.37
N ASN A 48 4.38 -9.44 4.54
CA ASN A 48 4.84 -10.22 5.68
C ASN A 48 6.31 -10.66 5.54
N ALA A 49 6.77 -10.99 4.33
CA ALA A 49 8.17 -11.33 4.08
C ALA A 49 9.12 -10.14 4.33
N ILE A 50 8.71 -8.91 4.05
CA ILE A 50 9.45 -7.69 4.44
C ILE A 50 9.67 -7.63 5.95
N GLU A 51 8.71 -8.08 6.76
CA GLU A 51 8.80 -8.13 8.22
C GLU A 51 9.49 -9.41 8.75
N GLY A 52 9.88 -10.33 7.86
CA GLY A 52 10.65 -11.51 8.20
C GLY A 52 9.86 -12.81 8.29
N SER A 53 8.61 -12.86 7.81
CA SER A 53 7.89 -14.13 7.64
C SER A 53 8.63 -15.05 6.68
N THR A 54 8.65 -16.34 6.99
CA THR A 54 9.35 -17.38 6.21
C THR A 54 8.41 -18.16 5.29
N LEU A 55 7.11 -17.85 5.31
CA LEU A 55 6.14 -18.47 4.41
C LEU A 55 6.51 -18.24 2.95
N SER A 56 6.44 -19.27 2.15
CA SER A 56 6.53 -19.15 0.69
C SER A 56 5.24 -18.55 0.12
N PHE A 57 5.30 -18.12 -1.14
CA PHE A 57 4.12 -17.64 -1.85
C PHE A 57 3.01 -18.71 -1.92
N ALA A 58 3.38 -19.96 -2.22
CA ALA A 58 2.45 -21.08 -2.31
C ALA A 58 1.78 -21.38 -0.95
N GLU A 59 2.53 -21.35 0.15
CA GLU A 59 1.97 -21.53 1.50
C GLU A 59 1.05 -20.37 1.88
N THR A 60 1.41 -19.14 1.53
CA THR A 60 0.53 -17.98 1.73
C THR A 60 -0.78 -18.13 0.98
N TYR A 61 -0.74 -18.56 -0.29
CA TYR A 61 -1.94 -18.85 -1.09
C TYR A 61 -2.81 -19.93 -0.42
N ALA A 62 -2.19 -21.05 -0.02
CA ALA A 62 -2.91 -22.16 0.62
C ALA A 62 -3.61 -21.72 1.91
N ILE A 63 -2.96 -20.87 2.73
CA ILE A 63 -3.56 -20.32 3.95
C ILE A 63 -4.75 -19.40 3.63
N LEU A 64 -4.60 -18.51 2.66
CA LEU A 64 -5.61 -17.49 2.37
C LEU A 64 -6.87 -18.05 1.71
N TRP A 65 -6.72 -19.12 0.92
CA TRP A 65 -7.79 -19.66 0.07
C TRP A 65 -8.19 -21.08 0.43
N ASN A 66 -7.72 -21.59 1.59
CA ASN A 66 -8.01 -22.94 2.09
C ASN A 66 -7.64 -24.05 1.09
N ASP A 67 -6.51 -23.88 0.38
CA ASP A 67 -6.00 -24.91 -0.52
C ASP A 67 -5.34 -26.03 0.28
N ASN A 68 -6.04 -27.16 0.41
CA ASN A 68 -5.57 -28.34 1.15
C ASN A 68 -4.61 -29.23 0.36
N THR A 69 -4.21 -28.82 -0.86
CA THR A 69 -3.28 -29.59 -1.69
C THR A 69 -1.84 -29.45 -1.23
N LEU A 70 -1.52 -28.37 -0.49
CA LEU A 70 -0.21 -28.08 0.03
C LEU A 70 -0.15 -28.28 1.58
N LYS A 71 0.87 -28.99 2.03
CA LYS A 71 1.19 -29.06 3.46
C LYS A 71 1.93 -27.78 3.84
N VAL A 72 1.29 -26.93 4.63
CA VAL A 72 1.88 -25.70 5.15
C VAL A 72 2.68 -26.02 6.44
N THR A 73 3.90 -25.46 6.51
CA THR A 73 4.72 -25.51 7.73
C THR A 73 4.94 -24.05 8.18
N ALA A 74 4.16 -23.63 9.15
CA ALA A 74 4.18 -22.25 9.66
C ALA A 74 4.17 -22.25 11.19
N THR A 75 4.74 -21.20 11.77
CA THR A 75 4.47 -20.88 13.18
C THR A 75 3.03 -20.36 13.32
N ALA A 76 2.46 -20.45 14.52
CA ALA A 76 1.13 -19.88 14.78
C ALA A 76 1.10 -18.36 14.44
N ARG A 77 2.19 -17.65 14.71
CA ARG A 77 2.33 -16.23 14.39
C ARG A 77 2.23 -15.97 12.89
N GLU A 78 3.00 -16.66 12.06
CA GLU A 78 2.99 -16.50 10.60
C GLU A 78 1.63 -16.84 10.00
N LEU A 79 0.96 -17.86 10.52
CA LEU A 79 -0.41 -18.18 10.12
C LEU A 79 -1.37 -17.01 10.38
N TYR A 80 -1.34 -16.45 11.59
CA TYR A 80 -2.16 -15.28 11.90
C TYR A 80 -1.76 -14.05 11.10
N GLU A 81 -0.47 -13.80 10.89
CA GLU A 81 -0.02 -12.67 10.07
C GLU A 81 -0.58 -12.73 8.64
N ALA A 82 -0.62 -13.91 8.02
CA ALA A 82 -1.21 -14.08 6.69
C ALA A 82 -2.73 -13.85 6.70
N ILE A 83 -3.46 -14.49 7.60
CA ILE A 83 -4.92 -14.36 7.73
C ILE A 83 -5.32 -12.92 8.06
N ASN A 84 -4.63 -12.31 9.01
CA ASN A 84 -4.89 -10.97 9.50
C ASN A 84 -4.69 -9.90 8.43
N HIS A 85 -3.68 -10.07 7.57
CA HIS A 85 -3.43 -9.15 6.46
C HIS A 85 -4.63 -9.09 5.50
N LYS A 86 -5.26 -10.22 5.20
CA LYS A 86 -6.48 -10.29 4.40
C LYS A 86 -7.66 -9.55 5.07
N TYR A 87 -7.83 -9.70 6.39
CA TYR A 87 -8.87 -8.96 7.13
C TYR A 87 -8.60 -7.45 7.14
N ALA A 88 -7.36 -7.04 7.34
CA ALA A 88 -6.98 -5.63 7.33
C ALA A 88 -7.18 -4.98 5.94
N LEU A 89 -6.91 -5.72 4.84
CA LEU A 89 -7.26 -5.29 3.48
C LEU A 89 -8.77 -5.12 3.30
N ALA A 90 -9.59 -6.04 3.84
CA ALA A 90 -11.04 -5.93 3.79
C ALA A 90 -11.53 -4.68 4.55
N THR A 91 -11.04 -4.45 5.79
CA THR A 91 -11.36 -3.25 6.57
C THR A 91 -10.99 -1.97 5.83
N ALA A 92 -9.83 -1.92 5.16
CA ALA A 92 -9.42 -0.77 4.36
C ALA A 92 -10.37 -0.53 3.17
N SER A 93 -10.81 -1.61 2.50
CA SER A 93 -11.71 -1.57 1.34
C SER A 93 -13.14 -1.15 1.72
N GLU A 94 -13.65 -1.65 2.84
CA GLU A 94 -15.00 -1.30 3.36
C GLU A 94 -15.11 0.18 3.76
N ASN A 95 -13.99 0.83 4.08
CA ASN A 95 -13.93 2.24 4.45
C ASN A 95 -13.24 3.09 3.36
N MET A 96 -13.34 2.70 2.09
CA MET A 96 -12.61 3.35 0.99
C MET A 96 -13.01 4.82 0.81
N ASP A 97 -14.31 5.11 0.88
CA ASP A 97 -14.86 6.45 0.64
C ASP A 97 -14.69 7.41 1.82
N ASP A 98 -14.46 6.88 3.02
CA ASP A 98 -14.31 7.69 4.21
C ASP A 98 -12.98 8.49 4.19
N PRO A 99 -12.93 9.70 4.76
CA PRO A 99 -11.66 10.36 5.07
C PRO A 99 -10.79 9.49 5.97
N LEU A 100 -9.47 9.62 5.84
CA LEU A 100 -8.57 8.95 6.77
C LEU A 100 -8.86 9.43 8.20
N SER A 101 -8.96 8.52 9.14
CA SER A 101 -9.20 8.81 10.55
C SER A 101 -8.33 7.94 11.44
N GLU A 102 -7.99 8.44 12.63
CA GLU A 102 -7.26 7.65 13.63
C GLU A 102 -8.03 6.36 13.99
N ARG A 103 -9.37 6.41 13.97
CA ARG A 103 -10.22 5.23 14.18
C ARG A 103 -9.94 4.16 13.13
N LEU A 104 -9.84 4.54 11.85
CA LEU A 104 -9.55 3.60 10.76
C LEU A 104 -8.13 3.07 10.86
N VAL A 105 -7.14 3.94 11.15
CA VAL A 105 -5.74 3.52 11.37
C VAL A 105 -5.67 2.47 12.47
N LYS A 106 -6.32 2.71 13.62
CA LYS A 106 -6.36 1.77 14.75
C LYS A 106 -7.12 0.48 14.40
N ALA A 107 -8.19 0.55 13.61
CA ALA A 107 -8.94 -0.63 13.18
C ALA A 107 -8.08 -1.56 12.31
N ILE A 108 -7.38 -1.01 11.32
CA ILE A 108 -6.46 -1.76 10.46
C ILE A 108 -5.31 -2.37 11.29
N ALA A 109 -4.70 -1.60 12.19
CA ALA A 109 -3.64 -2.11 13.08
C ALA A 109 -4.13 -3.23 14.01
N ARG A 110 -5.36 -3.12 14.51
CA ARG A 110 -6.00 -4.17 15.32
C ARG A 110 -6.19 -5.45 14.52
N ASP A 111 -6.64 -5.35 13.28
CA ASP A 111 -6.79 -6.52 12.41
C ASP A 111 -5.44 -7.16 12.12
N ILE A 112 -4.41 -6.38 11.77
CA ILE A 112 -3.03 -6.88 11.55
C ILE A 112 -2.50 -7.67 12.75
N ASN A 113 -2.84 -7.25 13.97
CA ASN A 113 -2.31 -7.83 15.20
C ASN A 113 -3.28 -8.80 15.90
N ARG A 114 -4.39 -9.15 15.27
CA ARG A 114 -5.41 -10.04 15.84
C ARG A 114 -4.81 -11.40 16.18
N ASN A 115 -5.01 -11.86 17.42
CA ASN A 115 -4.43 -13.09 17.95
C ASN A 115 -2.87 -13.13 17.98
N ILE A 116 -2.19 -12.01 17.76
CA ILE A 116 -0.73 -11.90 17.85
C ILE A 116 -0.36 -11.03 19.05
N SER A 117 -0.87 -9.79 19.08
CA SER A 117 -0.72 -8.87 20.21
C SER A 117 -2.00 -8.04 20.35
N GLY A 118 -2.43 -7.80 21.61
CA GLY A 118 -3.61 -6.98 21.88
C GLY A 118 -3.30 -5.51 21.61
N ILE A 119 -3.74 -4.99 20.46
CA ILE A 119 -3.65 -3.57 20.12
C ILE A 119 -5.04 -2.97 20.22
N ASP A 120 -5.26 -2.16 21.28
CA ASP A 120 -6.51 -1.42 21.47
C ASP A 120 -6.34 0.05 21.10
N ASP A 121 -5.14 0.60 21.27
CA ASP A 121 -4.80 2.00 21.03
C ASP A 121 -3.34 2.14 20.59
N TYR A 122 -2.88 3.38 20.42
CA TYR A 122 -1.46 3.66 20.22
C TYR A 122 -0.64 3.23 21.42
N ARG A 123 0.63 2.92 21.18
CA ARG A 123 1.54 2.43 22.22
C ARG A 123 1.66 3.37 23.41
N HIS A 124 1.77 2.80 24.57
CA HIS A 124 2.05 3.51 25.83
C HIS A 124 3.52 3.36 26.24
N GLY A 125 4.24 2.42 25.67
CA GLY A 125 5.64 2.13 25.92
C GLY A 125 6.58 2.77 24.90
N GLN A 126 7.87 2.85 25.25
CA GLN A 126 8.91 3.19 24.31
C GLN A 126 9.21 1.97 23.44
N VAL A 127 9.40 2.19 22.14
CA VAL A 127 9.76 1.15 21.18
C VAL A 127 11.06 1.50 20.47
N ILE A 128 11.72 0.49 19.92
CA ILE A 128 12.93 0.64 19.10
C ILE A 128 12.65 -0.04 17.76
N ILE A 129 12.92 0.66 16.68
CA ILE A 129 12.83 0.10 15.34
C ILE A 129 14.12 -0.67 15.06
N ARG A 130 14.00 -1.99 14.94
CA ARG A 130 15.17 -2.85 14.72
C ARG A 130 15.87 -2.50 13.41
N GLY A 131 17.16 -2.17 13.49
CA GLY A 131 17.98 -1.83 12.32
C GLY A 131 17.83 -0.38 11.82
N ALA A 132 17.06 0.46 12.50
CA ALA A 132 16.99 1.89 12.18
C ALA A 132 17.83 2.71 13.19
N GLU A 133 18.49 3.77 12.69
CA GLU A 133 19.16 4.77 13.54
C GLU A 133 18.16 5.73 14.19
N HIS A 134 16.99 5.88 13.58
CA HIS A 134 15.93 6.75 14.08
C HIS A 134 15.30 6.17 15.35
N LEU A 135 15.19 6.99 16.38
CA LEU A 135 14.41 6.67 17.59
C LEU A 135 13.01 7.26 17.45
N PRO A 136 11.95 6.43 17.55
CA PRO A 136 10.58 6.92 17.57
C PRO A 136 10.34 7.91 18.72
N PRO A 137 9.39 8.84 18.57
CA PRO A 137 9.04 9.81 19.61
C PRO A 137 8.60 9.13 20.90
N ALA A 138 8.63 9.87 22.01
CA ALA A 138 8.14 9.37 23.28
C ALA A 138 6.64 9.02 23.19
N ALA A 139 6.20 7.97 23.91
CA ALA A 139 4.84 7.44 23.81
C ALA A 139 3.76 8.51 24.06
N ASN A 140 3.98 9.44 24.98
CA ASN A 140 3.05 10.53 25.27
C ASN A 140 2.88 11.55 24.13
N GLN A 141 3.72 11.53 23.10
CA GLN A 141 3.64 12.40 21.93
C GLN A 141 2.89 11.74 20.77
N VAL A 142 2.72 10.41 20.80
CA VAL A 142 2.19 9.63 19.66
C VAL A 142 0.79 10.10 19.27
N ASN A 143 -0.12 10.27 20.24
CA ASN A 143 -1.48 10.72 19.97
C ASN A 143 -1.51 12.06 19.22
N GLN A 144 -0.74 13.04 19.68
CA GLN A 144 -0.67 14.37 19.05
C GLN A 144 -0.10 14.27 17.63
N LEU A 145 0.99 13.52 17.46
CA LEU A 145 1.64 13.35 16.16
C LEU A 145 0.76 12.62 15.14
N MET A 146 0.00 11.61 15.59
CA MET A 146 -0.94 10.90 14.73
C MET A 146 -2.14 11.76 14.35
N MET A 147 -2.71 12.53 15.30
CA MET A 147 -3.76 13.48 15.01
C MET A 147 -3.31 14.51 13.96
N GLN A 148 -2.10 15.06 14.12
CA GLN A 148 -1.52 16.00 13.17
C GLN A 148 -1.28 15.35 11.81
N LEU A 149 -0.72 14.14 11.76
CA LEU A 149 -0.47 13.40 10.51
C LEU A 149 -1.77 13.16 9.73
N VAL A 150 -2.81 12.69 10.41
CA VAL A 150 -4.13 12.42 9.80
C VAL A 150 -4.79 13.72 9.32
N TYR A 151 -4.68 14.81 10.11
CA TYR A 151 -5.19 16.11 9.70
C TYR A 151 -4.51 16.62 8.44
N GLU A 152 -3.18 16.65 8.41
CA GLU A 152 -2.40 17.13 7.26
C GLU A 152 -2.65 16.27 6.02
N TYR A 153 -2.76 14.95 6.17
CA TYR A 153 -3.08 14.03 5.07
C TYR A 153 -4.42 14.36 4.40
N ASN A 154 -5.45 14.66 5.20
CA ASN A 154 -6.78 14.96 4.68
C ASN A 154 -6.88 16.39 4.07
N HIS A 155 -5.92 17.27 4.36
CA HIS A 155 -5.88 18.64 3.86
C HIS A 155 -4.77 18.87 2.81
N ASP A 156 -4.11 17.80 2.36
CA ASP A 156 -3.17 17.86 1.25
C ASP A 156 -3.95 17.89 -0.08
N GLU A 157 -4.40 19.09 -0.48
CA GLU A 157 -5.22 19.31 -1.66
C GLU A 157 -4.34 19.52 -2.90
N GLY A 158 -4.51 18.66 -3.91
CA GLY A 158 -4.09 18.92 -5.29
C GLY A 158 -2.62 18.66 -5.63
N GLY A 159 -1.91 17.89 -4.79
CA GLY A 159 -0.56 17.43 -5.07
C GLY A 159 -0.48 16.10 -5.83
N ASP A 160 0.75 15.65 -6.08
CA ASP A 160 1.03 14.30 -6.58
C ASP A 160 0.58 13.24 -5.56
N PRO A 161 -0.38 12.35 -5.91
CA PRO A 161 -0.84 11.32 -4.99
C PRO A 161 0.28 10.41 -4.47
N PHE A 162 1.26 10.06 -5.30
CA PHE A 162 2.38 9.23 -4.86
C PHE A 162 3.27 9.94 -3.84
N LEU A 163 3.48 11.24 -4.01
CA LEU A 163 4.24 12.03 -3.05
C LEU A 163 3.47 12.20 -1.73
N ARG A 164 2.15 12.38 -1.78
CA ARG A 164 1.29 12.39 -0.58
C ARG A 164 1.40 11.09 0.19
N GLU A 165 1.27 9.94 -0.49
CA GLU A 165 1.35 8.63 0.14
C GLU A 165 2.76 8.35 0.69
N ALA A 166 3.81 8.76 -0.03
CA ALA A 166 5.18 8.62 0.44
C ALA A 166 5.45 9.45 1.72
N ARG A 167 4.97 10.70 1.75
CA ARG A 167 5.07 11.57 2.94
C ARG A 167 4.33 11.00 4.13
N PHE A 168 3.10 10.55 3.90
CA PHE A 168 2.30 9.91 4.93
C PHE A 168 3.01 8.68 5.49
N HIS A 169 3.45 7.77 4.60
CA HIS A 169 4.05 6.50 5.00
C HIS A 169 5.35 6.67 5.78
N ILE A 170 6.28 7.49 5.30
CA ILE A 170 7.54 7.77 6.00
C ILE A 170 7.27 8.38 7.39
N ARG A 171 6.36 9.35 7.48
CA ARG A 171 6.03 9.97 8.77
C ARG A 171 5.35 8.99 9.72
N PHE A 172 4.44 8.15 9.21
CA PHE A 172 3.80 7.09 9.98
C PHE A 172 4.82 6.11 10.54
N GLU A 173 5.75 5.63 9.70
CA GLU A 173 6.84 4.73 10.13
C GLU A 173 7.75 5.39 11.17
N ARG A 174 8.03 6.68 11.04
CA ARG A 174 8.86 7.42 12.01
C ARG A 174 8.16 7.67 13.34
N ILE A 175 6.85 7.88 13.34
CA ILE A 175 6.05 7.95 14.59
C ILE A 175 6.00 6.58 15.25
N HIS A 176 5.89 5.52 14.46
CA HIS A 176 5.81 4.14 14.92
C HIS A 176 4.74 3.95 15.98
N PRO A 177 3.45 4.21 15.65
CA PRO A 177 2.41 4.44 16.65
C PRO A 177 2.00 3.19 17.44
N PHE A 178 2.33 2.00 16.97
CA PHE A 178 1.94 0.74 17.61
C PHE A 178 3.17 -0.04 18.11
N GLU A 179 2.94 -1.00 18.98
CA GLU A 179 4.00 -1.89 19.48
C GLU A 179 4.48 -2.88 18.41
N ASP A 180 3.59 -3.25 17.47
CA ASP A 180 3.87 -4.16 16.36
C ASP A 180 2.98 -3.82 15.14
N GLY A 181 3.39 -4.29 13.95
CA GLY A 181 2.59 -4.22 12.74
C GLY A 181 2.54 -2.86 12.05
N ASN A 182 3.40 -1.90 12.41
CA ASN A 182 3.42 -0.57 11.79
C ASN A 182 3.66 -0.65 10.28
N GLY A 183 4.69 -1.36 9.81
CA GLY A 183 4.98 -1.50 8.39
C GLY A 183 3.82 -2.09 7.59
N ARG A 184 3.20 -3.16 8.07
CA ARG A 184 2.04 -3.78 7.44
C ARG A 184 0.84 -2.84 7.39
N THR A 185 0.54 -2.17 8.49
CA THR A 185 -0.53 -1.16 8.57
C THR A 185 -0.28 0.00 7.62
N GLY A 186 0.93 0.55 7.60
CA GLY A 186 1.32 1.66 6.75
C GLY A 186 1.19 1.34 5.26
N ARG A 187 1.64 0.16 4.82
CA ARG A 187 1.51 -0.28 3.42
C ARG A 187 0.05 -0.46 2.99
N ILE A 188 -0.83 -0.96 3.86
CA ILE A 188 -2.27 -1.03 3.58
C ILE A 188 -2.89 0.36 3.44
N LEU A 189 -2.51 1.30 4.31
CA LEU A 189 -3.01 2.69 4.26
C LEU A 189 -2.55 3.40 2.98
N VAL A 190 -1.29 3.21 2.55
CA VAL A 190 -0.78 3.71 1.25
C VAL A 190 -1.63 3.19 0.10
N ASN A 191 -1.88 1.87 0.06
CA ASN A 191 -2.69 1.28 -1.01
C ASN A 191 -4.13 1.80 -1.00
N ARG A 192 -4.72 1.99 0.18
CA ARG A 192 -6.03 2.63 0.28
C ARG A 192 -5.99 4.06 -0.31
N GLY A 193 -4.97 4.83 0.01
CA GLY A 193 -4.81 6.20 -0.51
C GLY A 193 -4.66 6.25 -2.04
N LEU A 194 -3.85 5.35 -2.62
CA LEU A 194 -3.69 5.22 -4.07
C LEU A 194 -4.99 4.81 -4.76
N MET A 195 -5.66 3.76 -4.27
CA MET A 195 -6.94 3.30 -4.84
C MET A 195 -8.02 4.38 -4.75
N ARG A 196 -8.07 5.14 -3.67
CA ARG A 196 -8.99 6.27 -3.51
C ARG A 196 -8.70 7.41 -4.50
N ALA A 197 -7.45 7.56 -4.93
CA ALA A 197 -7.05 8.49 -5.99
C ALA A 197 -7.29 7.93 -7.41
N GLY A 198 -7.88 6.74 -7.53
CA GLY A 198 -8.12 6.07 -8.82
C GLY A 198 -6.85 5.48 -9.45
N LEU A 199 -5.84 5.19 -8.62
CA LEU A 199 -4.57 4.58 -9.03
C LEU A 199 -4.53 3.11 -8.62
N ALA A 200 -3.81 2.29 -9.40
CA ALA A 200 -3.58 0.90 -9.04
C ALA A 200 -2.79 0.81 -7.72
N PRO A 201 -3.12 -0.18 -6.86
CA PRO A 201 -2.39 -0.41 -5.63
C PRO A 201 -0.96 -0.88 -5.92
N VAL A 202 -0.10 -0.85 -4.92
CA VAL A 202 1.29 -1.30 -5.04
C VAL A 202 1.55 -2.54 -4.19
N VAL A 203 2.38 -3.41 -4.70
CA VAL A 203 2.99 -4.50 -3.95
C VAL A 203 4.50 -4.28 -3.98
N ILE A 204 5.10 -3.97 -2.83
CA ILE A 204 6.55 -3.81 -2.70
C ILE A 204 7.16 -5.22 -2.66
N PRO A 205 7.94 -5.65 -3.67
CA PRO A 205 8.54 -6.97 -3.65
C PRO A 205 9.54 -7.11 -2.51
N VAL A 206 9.61 -8.27 -1.88
CA VAL A 206 10.59 -8.52 -0.79
C VAL A 206 12.03 -8.37 -1.26
N GLU A 207 12.29 -8.59 -2.52
CA GLU A 207 13.57 -8.39 -3.19
C GLU A 207 14.02 -6.91 -3.17
N GLU A 208 13.07 -5.99 -3.15
CA GLU A 208 13.31 -4.55 -3.04
C GLU A 208 13.33 -4.03 -1.59
N ARG A 209 13.21 -4.93 -0.60
CA ARG A 209 13.17 -4.58 0.81
C ARG A 209 14.32 -3.65 1.23
N ALA A 210 15.54 -3.93 0.80
CA ALA A 210 16.70 -3.13 1.18
C ALA A 210 16.59 -1.68 0.67
N ALA A 211 16.19 -1.49 -0.59
CA ALA A 211 15.99 -0.17 -1.17
C ALA A 211 14.83 0.56 -0.48
N TYR A 212 13.72 -0.12 -0.24
CA TYR A 212 12.57 0.44 0.46
C TYR A 212 12.91 0.90 1.88
N MET A 213 13.62 0.08 2.66
CA MET A 213 14.05 0.44 4.03
C MET A 213 15.04 1.61 4.05
N ASP A 214 15.93 1.71 3.04
CA ASP A 214 16.85 2.83 2.91
C ASP A 214 16.11 4.16 2.62
N LEU A 215 15.08 4.15 1.78
CA LEU A 215 14.23 5.32 1.53
C LEU A 215 13.52 5.79 2.81
N LEU A 216 12.98 4.85 3.60
CA LEU A 216 12.34 5.18 4.89
C LEU A 216 13.36 5.77 5.89
N ALA A 217 14.53 5.15 6.01
CA ALA A 217 15.58 5.57 6.93
C ALA A 217 16.07 6.99 6.64
N ARG A 218 16.25 7.32 5.36
CA ARG A 218 16.70 8.66 4.93
C ARG A 218 15.57 9.68 4.83
N SER A 219 14.32 9.28 5.04
CA SER A 219 13.14 10.12 4.80
C SER A 219 13.09 10.67 3.36
N ASP A 220 13.44 9.84 2.40
CA ASP A 220 13.47 10.19 0.97
C ASP A 220 12.06 10.10 0.39
N TYR A 221 11.31 11.19 0.51
CA TYR A 221 9.93 11.28 0.04
C TYR A 221 9.82 11.14 -1.48
N ASP A 222 10.72 11.77 -2.23
CA ASP A 222 10.71 11.74 -3.69
C ASP A 222 11.13 10.36 -4.21
N GLY A 223 12.14 9.75 -3.60
CA GLY A 223 12.56 8.38 -3.92
C GLY A 223 11.46 7.35 -3.66
N LEU A 224 10.77 7.46 -2.52
CA LEU A 224 9.65 6.56 -2.22
C LEU A 224 8.47 6.82 -3.17
N ALA A 225 8.14 8.07 -3.48
CA ALA A 225 7.10 8.41 -4.45
C ALA A 225 7.39 7.82 -5.83
N ALA A 226 8.65 7.91 -6.29
CA ALA A 226 9.07 7.30 -7.55
C ALA A 226 8.95 5.77 -7.53
N MET A 227 9.31 5.10 -6.43
CA MET A 227 9.11 3.66 -6.25
C MET A 227 7.63 3.30 -6.31
N LEU A 228 6.77 3.98 -5.57
CA LEU A 228 5.32 3.74 -5.55
C LEU A 228 4.72 3.92 -6.95
N ARG A 229 5.10 4.98 -7.68
CA ARG A 229 4.63 5.24 -9.05
C ARG A 229 4.97 4.08 -9.97
N ARG A 230 6.25 3.68 -10.03
CA ARG A 230 6.70 2.57 -10.86
C ARG A 230 5.96 1.26 -10.55
N LEU A 231 5.74 0.97 -9.26
CA LEU A 231 5.01 -0.24 -8.85
C LEU A 231 3.52 -0.16 -9.21
N SER A 232 2.90 1.03 -9.12
CA SER A 232 1.51 1.24 -9.53
C SER A 232 1.32 1.13 -11.05
N GLU A 233 2.27 1.63 -11.84
CA GLU A 233 2.29 1.47 -13.30
C GLU A 233 2.39 -0.02 -13.69
N ALA A 234 3.31 -0.76 -13.07
CA ALA A 234 3.44 -2.20 -13.28
C ALA A 234 2.18 -2.98 -12.85
N GLU A 235 1.49 -2.53 -11.81
CA GLU A 235 0.23 -3.14 -11.38
C GLU A 235 -0.92 -2.82 -12.33
N THR A 236 -0.95 -1.62 -12.91
CA THR A 236 -1.92 -1.25 -13.97
C THR A 236 -1.78 -2.19 -15.17
N GLU A 237 -0.55 -2.40 -15.67
CA GLU A 237 -0.30 -3.36 -16.76
C GLU A 237 -0.72 -4.80 -16.37
N ARG A 238 -0.58 -5.16 -15.10
CA ARG A 238 -1.03 -6.45 -14.60
C ARG A 238 -2.56 -6.55 -14.62
N MET A 239 -3.28 -5.53 -14.18
CA MET A 239 -4.74 -5.46 -14.24
C MET A 239 -5.24 -5.61 -15.68
N GLU A 240 -4.62 -4.91 -16.64
CA GLU A 240 -4.96 -5.00 -18.06
C GLU A 240 -4.86 -6.46 -18.57
N ARG A 241 -3.78 -7.19 -18.20
CA ARG A 241 -3.65 -8.62 -18.56
C ARG A 241 -4.76 -9.49 -17.98
N PHE A 242 -5.25 -9.19 -16.79
CA PHE A 242 -6.38 -9.93 -16.20
C PHE A 242 -7.72 -9.54 -16.82
N ALA A 243 -7.85 -8.34 -17.38
CA ALA A 243 -9.05 -7.92 -18.10
C ALA A 243 -9.22 -8.63 -19.47
N GLU A 244 -8.13 -9.18 -20.01
CA GLU A 244 -8.11 -9.92 -21.29
C GLU A 244 -8.43 -11.42 -21.11
N LEU A 245 -8.49 -11.93 -19.88
CA LEU A 245 -8.77 -13.34 -19.55
C LEU A 245 -10.27 -13.60 -19.38
#